data_146dae38312482beb86a14f3262a2a01
#
_entry.id   146dae38312482beb86a14f3262a2a01
#
_cell.length_a   1.000
_cell.length_b   1.000
_cell.length_c   1.000
_cell.angle_alpha   90.00
_cell.angle_beta   90.00
_cell.angle_gamma   90.00
#
_symmetry.space_group_name_H-M   'P 1'
#
loop_
_entity.id
_entity.type
_entity.pdbx_description
1 polymer ?
#
loop_
_entity_poly.entity_id
_entity_poly.type
_entity_poly.pdbx_seq_one_letter_code
_entity_poly.pdbx_strand_id
1 'polypeptide(L)'
;NLRHDVKFSDGSDLTAEDVAKSLLAVPINLGQYNGTYGRLSTIIEDAVVVDDYTVEMHLTQPYYNALRELCLANPFGIVSSEQLNDDLTKKDTFETATYGTGPYMYAGDNDGQTWNFESNPYYWGERPDVESFSIKSIPDNDAKILALKNGEIDFVAGITNVSNESFVEMQNTEGFGAKVDDKSFRTGYIGYNLSSSMFGDEVVRQAITLALDKDAISESIYGGLYEKADTFFPKTLPYCDVEQTVYSYDIDRANQLLDEAGYIDTDGDGIREKDGEKLSSPFQYQAGSASDDNLVVYICDQLGKIGIELTPQSAQMMDWYAMITTGEYGLTLFKTQGGFYDPGNTIGNIDPSMAMDPIISQVAAYLPGGADLITELESTTDEERIQEIYGIILTTMADQCLTTPLVYP
;
A
#
# COMPACT_ATOMS: atom_id res chain seq x y z
N ASN A 1 17.90 21.45 -11.62
CA ASN A 1 17.79 22.91 -11.42
C ASN A 1 16.55 23.23 -10.60
N LEU A 2 16.65 24.16 -9.67
CA LEU A 2 15.57 24.61 -8.81
C LEU A 2 14.85 25.82 -9.40
N ARG A 3 13.64 26.08 -8.94
CA ARG A 3 12.92 27.33 -9.17
C ARG A 3 13.61 28.44 -8.36
N HIS A 4 13.54 29.69 -8.87
CA HIS A 4 14.14 30.87 -8.22
C HIS A 4 13.13 31.67 -7.38
N ASP A 5 11.85 31.30 -7.41
CA ASP A 5 10.73 32.03 -6.81
C ASP A 5 10.12 31.32 -5.61
N VAL A 6 10.81 30.30 -5.06
CA VAL A 6 10.30 29.50 -3.94
C VAL A 6 10.90 30.01 -2.63
N LYS A 7 10.01 30.19 -1.66
CA LYS A 7 10.37 30.52 -0.27
C LYS A 7 9.77 29.50 0.70
N PHE A 8 10.45 29.32 1.81
CA PHE A 8 9.88 28.63 2.95
C PHE A 8 8.80 29.46 3.65
N SER A 9 8.02 28.84 4.51
CA SER A 9 6.94 29.51 5.24
C SER A 9 7.39 30.55 6.25
N ASP A 10 8.67 30.60 6.58
CA ASP A 10 9.30 31.68 7.38
C ASP A 10 9.77 32.87 6.54
N GLY A 11 9.67 32.78 5.21
CA GLY A 11 10.06 33.79 4.26
C GLY A 11 11.51 33.71 3.75
N SER A 12 12.30 32.76 4.24
CA SER A 12 13.66 32.47 3.71
C SER A 12 13.59 31.87 2.30
N ASP A 13 14.61 32.10 1.50
CA ASP A 13 14.68 31.57 0.13
C ASP A 13 15.07 30.09 0.14
N LEU A 14 14.45 29.29 -0.74
CA LEU A 14 14.87 27.91 -1.01
C LEU A 14 16.18 27.92 -1.80
N THR A 15 17.16 27.20 -1.34
CA THR A 15 18.47 27.04 -1.99
C THR A 15 18.82 25.60 -2.31
N ALA A 16 19.83 25.40 -3.12
CA ALA A 16 20.38 24.07 -3.41
C ALA A 16 20.93 23.37 -2.17
N GLU A 17 21.38 24.12 -1.16
CA GLU A 17 21.83 23.56 0.11
C GLU A 17 20.69 22.90 0.89
N ASP A 18 19.51 23.53 0.92
CA ASP A 18 18.32 22.96 1.58
C ASP A 18 17.91 21.65 0.93
N VAL A 19 17.91 21.61 -0.40
CA VAL A 19 17.57 20.40 -1.15
C VAL A 19 18.58 19.29 -0.92
N ALA A 20 19.88 19.59 -1.03
CA ALA A 20 20.94 18.61 -0.82
C ALA A 20 20.89 18.02 0.60
N LYS A 21 20.78 18.87 1.62
CA LYS A 21 20.66 18.43 3.01
C LYS A 21 19.37 17.64 3.27
N SER A 22 18.24 18.06 2.70
CA SER A 22 16.98 17.32 2.83
C SER A 22 17.09 15.91 2.26
N LEU A 23 17.66 15.74 1.06
CA LEU A 23 17.84 14.42 0.44
C LEU A 23 18.76 13.51 1.28
N LEU A 24 19.90 14.04 1.74
CA LEU A 24 20.86 13.27 2.55
C LEU A 24 20.35 12.99 3.97
N ALA A 25 19.43 13.80 4.49
CA ALA A 25 18.81 13.58 5.79
C ALA A 25 17.81 12.42 5.81
N VAL A 26 17.24 12.03 4.65
CA VAL A 26 16.22 10.96 4.57
C VAL A 26 16.73 9.64 5.15
N PRO A 27 17.82 9.02 4.66
CA PRO A 27 18.29 7.75 5.19
C PRO A 27 18.69 7.82 6.67
N ILE A 28 19.23 8.95 7.12
CA ILE A 28 19.65 9.15 8.51
C ILE A 28 18.45 9.15 9.45
N ASN A 29 17.39 9.89 9.09
CA ASN A 29 16.21 10.04 9.94
C ASN A 29 15.23 8.85 9.83
N LEU A 30 15.25 8.07 8.76
CA LEU A 30 14.52 6.81 8.66
C LEU A 30 15.20 5.68 9.45
N GLY A 31 16.55 5.69 9.56
CA GLY A 31 17.29 4.69 10.33
C GLY A 31 16.97 3.26 9.88
N GLN A 32 16.47 2.44 10.79
CA GLN A 32 16.07 1.04 10.49
C GLN A 32 14.89 0.90 9.50
N TYR A 33 14.13 1.97 9.29
CA TYR A 33 13.01 2.01 8.33
C TYR A 33 13.42 2.54 6.95
N ASN A 34 14.74 2.77 6.72
CA ASN A 34 15.22 3.20 5.41
C ASN A 34 14.91 2.13 4.35
N GLY A 35 14.30 2.55 3.25
CA GLY A 35 13.76 1.65 2.22
C GLY A 35 12.27 1.34 2.31
N THR A 36 11.59 1.68 3.43
CA THR A 36 10.14 1.44 3.59
C THR A 36 9.28 2.19 2.55
N TYR A 37 9.76 3.36 2.11
CA TYR A 37 9.04 4.23 1.17
C TYR A 37 9.56 4.13 -0.27
N GLY A 38 10.32 3.11 -0.59
CA GLY A 38 10.94 2.91 -1.87
C GLY A 38 12.47 2.81 -1.76
N ARG A 39 13.12 2.53 -2.88
CA ARG A 39 14.55 2.23 -2.91
C ARG A 39 15.43 3.48 -2.95
N LEU A 40 14.93 4.61 -3.45
CA LEU A 40 15.76 5.79 -3.71
C LEU A 40 16.58 6.22 -2.48
N SER A 41 15.98 6.25 -1.30
CA SER A 41 16.66 6.63 -0.06
C SER A 41 17.84 5.72 0.32
N THR A 42 17.85 4.47 -0.20
CA THR A 42 18.91 3.49 0.09
C THR A 42 20.09 3.58 -0.89
N ILE A 43 19.91 4.26 -2.03
CA ILE A 43 20.90 4.34 -3.11
C ILE A 43 21.39 5.76 -3.39
N ILE A 44 20.92 6.77 -2.65
CA ILE A 44 21.52 8.11 -2.70
C ILE A 44 22.93 8.01 -2.11
N GLU A 45 23.94 8.26 -2.95
CA GLU A 45 25.33 8.28 -2.55
C GLU A 45 25.74 9.66 -2.04
N ASP A 46 25.33 10.70 -2.78
CA ASP A 46 25.65 12.09 -2.46
C ASP A 46 24.66 13.04 -3.13
N ALA A 47 24.61 14.28 -2.63
CA ALA A 47 23.87 15.40 -3.21
C ALA A 47 24.76 16.63 -3.20
N VAL A 48 25.33 16.98 -4.36
CA VAL A 48 26.33 18.03 -4.52
C VAL A 48 25.68 19.35 -4.91
N VAL A 49 25.95 20.40 -4.16
CA VAL A 49 25.55 21.78 -4.52
C VAL A 49 26.51 22.30 -5.58
N VAL A 50 26.02 22.55 -6.79
CA VAL A 50 26.81 23.11 -7.92
C VAL A 50 26.80 24.63 -7.87
N ASP A 51 25.62 25.21 -7.63
CA ASP A 51 25.38 26.63 -7.39
C ASP A 51 24.10 26.79 -6.54
N ASP A 52 23.68 28.02 -6.25
CA ASP A 52 22.56 28.31 -5.37
C ASP A 52 21.24 27.65 -5.80
N TYR A 53 21.10 27.25 -7.08
CA TYR A 53 19.88 26.68 -7.65
C TYR A 53 20.11 25.39 -8.44
N THR A 54 21.29 24.78 -8.32
CA THR A 54 21.61 23.52 -9.00
C THR A 54 22.15 22.50 -8.01
N VAL A 55 21.46 21.35 -7.92
CA VAL A 55 21.89 20.17 -7.16
C VAL A 55 22.12 19.02 -8.11
N GLU A 56 23.21 18.31 -7.93
CA GLU A 56 23.48 17.01 -8.54
C GLU A 56 23.28 15.92 -7.50
N MET A 57 22.29 15.04 -7.71
CA MET A 57 22.07 13.87 -6.88
C MET A 57 22.78 12.68 -7.54
N HIS A 58 23.76 12.10 -6.84
CA HIS A 58 24.48 10.92 -7.27
C HIS A 58 23.86 9.67 -6.64
N LEU A 59 23.61 8.68 -7.47
CA LEU A 59 23.08 7.39 -7.05
C LEU A 59 24.17 6.32 -7.22
N THR A 60 24.18 5.31 -6.34
CA THR A 60 25.10 4.17 -6.41
C THR A 60 24.85 3.29 -7.64
N GLN A 61 23.65 3.38 -8.24
CA GLN A 61 23.25 2.68 -9.46
C GLN A 61 22.15 3.46 -10.19
N PRO A 62 21.94 3.22 -11.49
CA PRO A 62 20.73 3.71 -12.18
C PRO A 62 19.47 3.21 -11.48
N TYR A 63 18.41 3.99 -11.51
CA TYR A 63 17.13 3.57 -10.91
C TYR A 63 15.96 4.21 -11.66
N TYR A 64 15.12 3.40 -12.29
CA TYR A 64 14.02 3.85 -13.15
C TYR A 64 12.98 4.68 -12.41
N ASN A 65 12.75 4.37 -11.13
CA ASN A 65 11.68 4.96 -10.33
C ASN A 65 12.11 6.22 -9.55
N ALA A 66 13.38 6.65 -9.67
CA ALA A 66 13.94 7.75 -8.88
C ALA A 66 13.11 9.03 -8.93
N LEU A 67 12.67 9.46 -10.11
CA LEU A 67 11.90 10.70 -10.26
C LEU A 67 10.49 10.60 -9.66
N ARG A 68 9.87 9.41 -9.69
CA ARG A 68 8.56 9.21 -9.07
C ARG A 68 8.68 9.20 -7.55
N GLU A 69 9.68 8.54 -7.00
CA GLU A 69 9.92 8.54 -5.56
C GLU A 69 10.27 9.94 -5.04
N LEU A 70 11.00 10.77 -5.79
CA LEU A 70 11.24 12.18 -5.44
C LEU A 70 9.95 13.01 -5.35
N CYS A 71 8.86 12.58 -5.96
CA CYS A 71 7.55 13.24 -5.83
C CYS A 71 6.84 12.92 -4.51
N LEU A 72 7.37 12.01 -3.71
CA LEU A 72 6.78 11.65 -2.41
C LEU A 72 7.10 12.72 -1.38
N ALA A 73 6.07 13.39 -0.87
CA ALA A 73 6.24 14.34 0.22
C ALA A 73 6.81 13.68 1.49
N ASN A 74 6.51 12.42 1.71
CA ASN A 74 7.11 11.56 2.72
C ASN A 74 7.81 10.39 2.01
N PRO A 75 9.16 10.26 2.05
CA PRO A 75 10.09 11.00 2.93
C PRO A 75 10.82 12.19 2.27
N PHE A 76 10.58 12.50 0.99
CA PHE A 76 11.41 13.43 0.21
C PHE A 76 10.92 14.89 0.23
N GLY A 77 10.04 15.27 1.16
CA GLY A 77 9.69 16.68 1.38
C GLY A 77 10.91 17.52 1.71
N ILE A 78 11.08 18.63 0.97
CA ILE A 78 12.19 19.56 1.20
C ILE A 78 11.87 20.47 2.39
N VAL A 79 12.78 20.53 3.34
CA VAL A 79 12.71 21.36 4.54
C VAL A 79 13.86 22.35 4.58
N SER A 80 13.69 23.46 5.31
CA SER A 80 14.80 24.39 5.52
C SER A 80 15.95 23.70 6.24
N SER A 81 17.16 23.89 5.74
CA SER A 81 18.40 23.36 6.35
C SER A 81 18.59 23.85 7.78
N GLU A 82 17.98 24.99 8.15
CA GLU A 82 17.95 25.50 9.52
C GLU A 82 17.22 24.56 10.52
N GLN A 83 16.41 23.61 10.04
CA GLN A 83 15.71 22.62 10.87
C GLN A 83 16.51 21.32 11.08
N LEU A 84 17.69 21.23 10.48
CA LEU A 84 18.58 20.07 10.61
C LEU A 84 19.81 20.44 11.46
N ASN A 85 20.30 19.47 12.21
CA ASN A 85 21.59 19.55 12.89
C ASN A 85 22.74 19.36 11.88
N ASP A 86 23.99 19.60 12.29
CA ASP A 86 25.16 19.40 11.45
C ASP A 86 25.35 17.95 10.98
N ASP A 87 24.80 16.98 11.73
CA ASP A 87 24.78 15.55 11.39
C ASP A 87 23.52 15.15 10.59
N LEU A 88 22.75 16.12 10.12
CA LEU A 88 21.50 15.97 9.36
C LEU A 88 20.34 15.30 10.12
N THR A 89 20.46 15.10 11.41
CA THR A 89 19.32 14.71 12.25
C THR A 89 18.38 15.90 12.43
N LYS A 90 17.09 15.62 12.69
CA LYS A 90 16.09 16.65 12.95
C LYS A 90 16.39 17.39 14.25
N LYS A 91 16.24 18.71 14.26
CA LYS A 91 16.25 19.51 15.49
C LYS A 91 14.98 19.26 16.30
N ASP A 92 15.02 19.52 17.62
CA ASP A 92 13.87 19.39 18.52
C ASP A 92 12.67 20.27 18.09
N THR A 93 12.94 21.36 17.36
CA THR A 93 11.91 22.26 16.84
C THR A 93 11.19 21.74 15.57
N PHE A 94 11.67 20.65 14.98
CA PHE A 94 11.15 20.15 13.71
C PHE A 94 9.65 19.83 13.76
N GLU A 95 9.17 19.28 14.87
CA GLU A 95 7.76 18.90 15.04
C GLU A 95 6.85 20.08 15.40
N THR A 96 7.42 21.19 15.86
CA THR A 96 6.65 22.34 16.38
C THR A 96 6.71 23.58 15.49
N ALA A 97 7.65 23.63 14.53
CA ALA A 97 7.85 24.75 13.63
C ALA A 97 8.40 24.27 12.27
N THR A 98 7.53 23.63 11.50
CA THR A 98 7.90 23.08 10.18
C THR A 98 7.95 24.19 9.15
N TYR A 99 9.11 24.45 8.57
CA TYR A 99 9.29 25.40 7.48
C TYR A 99 9.31 24.63 6.16
N GLY A 100 8.14 24.53 5.55
CA GLY A 100 7.93 23.92 4.24
C GLY A 100 7.65 24.97 3.16
N THR A 101 7.59 24.52 1.91
CA THR A 101 7.30 25.34 0.74
C THR A 101 5.89 25.17 0.21
N GLY A 102 5.03 24.47 0.95
CA GLY A 102 3.63 24.18 0.57
C GLY A 102 2.67 25.34 0.77
N PRO A 103 1.40 25.17 0.33
CA PRO A 103 0.38 26.22 0.39
C PRO A 103 -0.07 26.59 1.81
N TYR A 104 0.19 25.71 2.79
CA TYR A 104 -0.15 25.94 4.18
C TYR A 104 1.08 25.76 5.09
N MET A 105 1.07 26.45 6.20
CA MET A 105 2.07 26.35 7.26
C MET A 105 1.40 25.94 8.56
N TYR A 106 2.14 25.25 9.42
CA TYR A 106 1.70 24.86 10.74
C TYR A 106 1.58 26.09 11.66
N ALA A 107 0.43 26.26 12.27
CA ALA A 107 0.08 27.40 13.14
C ALA A 107 -0.06 27.02 14.63
N GLY A 108 0.35 25.82 14.98
CA GLY A 108 0.39 25.36 16.37
C GLY A 108 -0.66 24.33 16.72
N ASP A 109 -0.53 23.82 17.93
CA ASP A 109 -1.39 22.81 18.54
C ASP A 109 -1.95 23.41 19.85
N ASN A 110 -3.23 23.20 20.10
CA ASN A 110 -3.88 23.73 21.28
C ASN A 110 -4.07 22.70 22.40
N ASP A 111 -4.11 21.40 22.09
CA ASP A 111 -4.56 20.37 23.04
C ASP A 111 -3.93 18.97 22.79
N GLY A 112 -2.96 18.84 21.90
CA GLY A 112 -2.39 17.56 21.49
C GLY A 112 -3.33 16.67 20.65
N GLN A 113 -4.51 17.20 20.26
CA GLN A 113 -5.49 16.51 19.43
C GLN A 113 -5.95 17.33 18.21
N THR A 114 -5.61 18.62 18.19
CA THR A 114 -6.03 19.56 17.15
C THR A 114 -4.85 20.38 16.64
N TRP A 115 -4.46 20.12 15.40
CA TRP A 115 -3.36 20.82 14.71
C TRP A 115 -3.94 21.89 13.79
N ASN A 116 -3.45 23.13 13.93
CA ASN A 116 -3.93 24.27 13.16
C ASN A 116 -2.97 24.61 12.03
N PHE A 117 -3.54 25.02 10.90
CA PHE A 117 -2.80 25.39 9.70
C PHE A 117 -3.36 26.70 9.14
N GLU A 118 -2.46 27.56 8.63
CA GLU A 118 -2.79 28.81 7.97
C GLU A 118 -2.16 28.87 6.58
N SER A 119 -2.77 29.62 5.66
CA SER A 119 -2.23 29.79 4.32
C SER A 119 -0.83 30.42 4.38
N ASN A 120 0.12 29.81 3.68
CA ASN A 120 1.50 30.29 3.58
C ASN A 120 1.54 31.55 2.70
N PRO A 121 1.89 32.73 3.26
CA PRO A 121 1.94 33.98 2.49
C PRO A 121 3.05 34.01 1.44
N TYR A 122 4.03 33.12 1.56
CA TYR A 122 5.17 32.99 0.66
C TYR A 122 5.02 31.86 -0.35
N TYR A 123 3.83 31.23 -0.42
CA TYR A 123 3.60 30.14 -1.35
C TYR A 123 3.78 30.60 -2.80
N TRP A 124 4.57 29.87 -3.55
CA TRP A 124 4.96 30.15 -4.93
C TRP A 124 3.88 29.83 -5.97
N GLY A 125 2.83 29.10 -5.58
CA GLY A 125 1.70 28.75 -6.44
C GLY A 125 0.49 29.68 -6.24
N GLU A 126 -0.66 29.24 -6.72
CA GLU A 126 -1.92 29.93 -6.50
C GLU A 126 -2.33 29.87 -5.03
N ARG A 127 -2.71 31.02 -4.48
CA ARG A 127 -3.11 31.10 -3.07
C ARG A 127 -4.37 30.26 -2.82
N PRO A 128 -4.39 29.43 -1.77
CA PRO A 128 -5.57 28.65 -1.44
C PRO A 128 -6.79 29.54 -1.10
N ASP A 129 -7.99 29.11 -1.51
CA ASP A 129 -9.25 29.78 -1.17
C ASP A 129 -9.56 29.67 0.33
N VAL A 130 -9.15 28.58 0.96
CA VAL A 130 -9.30 28.37 2.41
C VAL A 130 -8.10 28.97 3.12
N GLU A 131 -8.32 30.03 3.92
CA GLU A 131 -7.23 30.75 4.59
C GLU A 131 -6.63 29.97 5.77
N SER A 132 -7.46 29.18 6.48
CA SER A 132 -7.01 28.34 7.60
C SER A 132 -7.88 27.12 7.76
N PHE A 133 -7.32 26.05 8.34
CA PHE A 133 -8.05 24.83 8.72
C PHE A 133 -7.40 24.18 9.92
N SER A 134 -8.14 23.30 10.58
CA SER A 134 -7.63 22.47 11.68
C SER A 134 -7.84 21.00 11.38
N ILE A 135 -6.87 20.16 11.74
CA ILE A 135 -7.00 18.71 11.73
C ILE A 135 -7.26 18.24 13.15
N LYS A 136 -8.42 17.63 13.38
CA LYS A 136 -8.82 17.08 14.69
C LYS A 136 -8.73 15.56 14.67
N SER A 137 -8.00 14.99 15.62
CA SER A 137 -7.92 13.54 15.80
C SER A 137 -9.16 13.04 16.53
N ILE A 138 -9.95 12.20 15.87
CA ILE A 138 -11.10 11.49 16.44
C ILE A 138 -10.92 10.01 16.08
N PRO A 139 -10.45 9.14 17.00
CA PRO A 139 -10.12 7.76 16.69
C PRO A 139 -11.30 6.89 16.25
N ASP A 140 -12.47 7.10 16.85
CA ASP A 140 -13.67 6.32 16.59
C ASP A 140 -14.42 6.83 15.34
N ASN A 141 -14.76 5.93 14.41
CA ASN A 141 -15.41 6.29 13.14
C ASN A 141 -16.84 6.81 13.33
N ASP A 142 -17.61 6.23 14.25
CA ASP A 142 -18.98 6.68 14.51
C ASP A 142 -19.00 8.06 15.19
N ALA A 143 -18.03 8.31 16.08
CA ALA A 143 -17.81 9.61 16.67
C ALA A 143 -17.44 10.69 15.64
N LYS A 144 -16.65 10.34 14.60
CA LYS A 144 -16.35 11.27 13.49
C LYS A 144 -17.62 11.65 12.73
N ILE A 145 -18.46 10.69 12.39
CA ILE A 145 -19.73 10.92 11.67
C ILE A 145 -20.69 11.75 12.54
N LEU A 146 -20.75 11.48 13.84
CA LEU A 146 -21.55 12.28 14.77
C LEU A 146 -21.04 13.72 14.87
N ALA A 147 -19.73 13.92 14.96
CA ALA A 147 -19.10 15.25 14.98
C ALA A 147 -19.40 16.03 13.69
N LEU A 148 -19.36 15.34 12.52
CA LEU A 148 -19.72 15.92 11.23
C LEU A 148 -21.21 16.34 11.21
N LYS A 149 -22.12 15.46 11.64
CA LYS A 149 -23.56 15.75 11.71
C LYS A 149 -23.90 16.90 12.67
N ASN A 150 -23.13 17.05 13.74
CA ASN A 150 -23.29 18.14 14.72
C ASN A 150 -22.64 19.46 14.28
N GLY A 151 -21.89 19.48 13.19
CA GLY A 151 -21.12 20.67 12.75
C GLY A 151 -19.89 20.97 13.61
N GLU A 152 -19.37 19.98 14.33
CA GLU A 152 -18.12 20.11 15.10
C GLU A 152 -16.89 19.97 14.21
N ILE A 153 -17.04 19.30 13.06
CA ILE A 153 -16.09 19.22 11.96
C ILE A 153 -16.84 19.40 10.65
N ASP A 154 -16.14 19.88 9.63
CA ASP A 154 -16.72 20.19 8.31
C ASP A 154 -16.44 19.11 7.27
N PHE A 155 -15.42 18.28 7.50
CA PHE A 155 -14.93 17.33 6.51
C PHE A 155 -14.25 16.12 7.16
N VAL A 156 -14.46 14.94 6.60
CA VAL A 156 -13.71 13.72 6.92
C VAL A 156 -13.08 13.18 5.64
N ALA A 157 -11.77 12.95 5.66
CA ALA A 157 -11.04 12.40 4.52
C ALA A 157 -10.20 11.18 4.90
N GLY A 158 -9.96 10.31 3.94
CA GLY A 158 -9.05 9.17 4.04
C GLY A 158 -9.73 7.80 4.01
N ILE A 159 -8.98 6.83 3.54
CA ILE A 159 -9.46 5.49 3.16
C ILE A 159 -10.07 4.69 4.34
N THR A 160 -9.59 4.89 5.57
CA THR A 160 -10.04 4.13 6.75
C THR A 160 -10.76 4.98 7.78
N ASN A 161 -11.02 6.24 7.47
CA ASN A 161 -11.59 7.20 8.39
C ASN A 161 -13.11 7.19 8.45
N VAL A 162 -13.76 6.51 7.53
CA VAL A 162 -15.21 6.33 7.46
C VAL A 162 -15.50 4.88 7.11
N SER A 163 -16.44 4.23 7.79
CA SER A 163 -16.93 2.92 7.37
C SER A 163 -17.73 3.03 6.08
N ASN A 164 -17.79 1.94 5.31
CA ASN A 164 -18.56 1.91 4.06
C ASN A 164 -20.06 2.21 4.31
N GLU A 165 -20.61 1.68 5.39
CA GLU A 165 -21.99 1.92 5.79
C GLU A 165 -22.23 3.39 6.10
N SER A 166 -21.35 4.01 6.87
CA SER A 166 -21.43 5.44 7.20
C SER A 166 -21.24 6.32 5.96
N PHE A 167 -20.36 5.92 5.03
CA PHE A 167 -20.20 6.63 3.77
C PHE A 167 -21.50 6.61 2.95
N VAL A 168 -22.13 5.44 2.77
CA VAL A 168 -23.41 5.28 2.04
C VAL A 168 -24.52 6.03 2.75
N GLU A 169 -24.56 6.01 4.09
CA GLU A 169 -25.51 6.79 4.88
C GLU A 169 -25.37 8.29 4.58
N MET A 170 -24.15 8.82 4.65
CA MET A 170 -23.88 10.24 4.42
C MET A 170 -24.15 10.66 2.98
N GLN A 171 -23.91 9.80 2.00
CA GLN A 171 -24.24 10.03 0.59
C GLN A 171 -25.73 10.26 0.38
N ASN A 172 -26.57 9.63 1.20
CA ASN A 172 -28.03 9.71 1.13
C ASN A 172 -28.64 10.69 2.17
N THR A 173 -27.82 11.38 2.96
CA THR A 173 -28.28 12.31 3.99
C THR A 173 -28.35 13.72 3.44
N GLU A 174 -29.53 14.37 3.53
CA GLU A 174 -29.72 15.75 3.07
C GLU A 174 -28.78 16.72 3.79
N GLY A 175 -28.12 17.59 3.05
CA GLY A 175 -27.18 18.60 3.55
C GLY A 175 -25.73 18.11 3.64
N PHE A 176 -25.44 16.85 3.32
CA PHE A 176 -24.08 16.31 3.27
C PHE A 176 -23.71 15.85 1.86
N GLY A 177 -22.42 15.87 1.57
CA GLY A 177 -21.84 15.32 0.36
C GLY A 177 -20.88 14.19 0.71
N ALA A 178 -20.88 13.13 -0.09
CA ALA A 178 -19.89 12.07 0.00
C ALA A 178 -19.37 11.74 -1.41
N LYS A 179 -18.06 11.66 -1.56
CA LYS A 179 -17.40 11.39 -2.83
C LYS A 179 -16.31 10.34 -2.64
N VAL A 180 -16.32 9.33 -3.50
CA VAL A 180 -15.23 8.36 -3.67
C VAL A 180 -14.32 8.85 -4.79
N ASP A 181 -13.03 8.64 -4.69
CA ASP A 181 -12.11 8.79 -5.81
C ASP A 181 -12.44 7.73 -6.88
N ASP A 182 -12.41 8.11 -8.13
CA ASP A 182 -12.72 7.24 -9.28
C ASP A 182 -11.50 6.40 -9.74
N LYS A 183 -10.38 6.49 -9.02
CA LYS A 183 -9.15 5.73 -9.30
C LYS A 183 -8.60 5.10 -8.04
N SER A 184 -8.49 3.78 -8.07
CA SER A 184 -7.77 3.04 -7.04
C SER A 184 -6.30 2.87 -7.42
N PHE A 185 -5.44 2.92 -6.41
CA PHE A 185 -4.00 2.65 -6.51
C PHE A 185 -3.60 1.45 -5.65
N ARG A 186 -4.55 0.88 -4.93
CA ARG A 186 -4.34 -0.25 -4.03
C ARG A 186 -5.07 -1.47 -4.55
N THR A 187 -4.56 -2.61 -4.11
CA THR A 187 -5.22 -3.90 -4.29
C THR A 187 -5.35 -4.57 -2.94
N GLY A 188 -6.58 -4.91 -2.56
CA GLY A 188 -6.84 -5.83 -1.47
C GLY A 188 -6.74 -7.26 -2.02
N TYR A 189 -5.97 -8.12 -1.38
CA TYR A 189 -5.69 -9.46 -1.87
C TYR A 189 -5.49 -10.48 -0.75
N ILE A 190 -5.63 -11.75 -1.09
CA ILE A 190 -5.18 -12.86 -0.25
C ILE A 190 -3.71 -13.12 -0.55
N GLY A 191 -2.88 -13.01 0.49
CA GLY A 191 -1.49 -13.46 0.48
C GLY A 191 -1.37 -14.85 1.06
N TYR A 192 -0.55 -15.69 0.46
CA TYR A 192 -0.30 -17.07 0.85
C TYR A 192 1.07 -17.24 1.48
N ASN A 193 1.17 -18.17 2.44
CA ASN A 193 2.47 -18.73 2.81
C ASN A 193 2.85 -19.80 1.77
N LEU A 194 3.57 -19.37 0.74
CA LEU A 194 3.96 -20.26 -0.37
C LEU A 194 4.97 -21.35 0.05
N SER A 195 5.54 -21.24 1.25
CA SER A 195 6.44 -22.26 1.82
C SER A 195 5.69 -23.41 2.50
N SER A 196 4.37 -23.27 2.74
CA SER A 196 3.56 -24.32 3.33
C SER A 196 3.23 -25.41 2.31
N SER A 197 3.00 -26.66 2.78
CA SER A 197 2.58 -27.78 1.91
C SER A 197 1.28 -27.47 1.18
N MET A 198 0.31 -26.86 1.85
CA MET A 198 -1.00 -26.54 1.32
C MET A 198 -0.94 -25.42 0.25
N PHE A 199 -0.37 -24.27 0.60
CA PHE A 199 -0.36 -23.10 -0.30
C PHE A 199 0.86 -23.05 -1.24
N GLY A 200 1.82 -23.97 -1.07
CA GLY A 200 2.85 -24.25 -2.07
C GLY A 200 2.30 -24.97 -3.31
N ASP A 201 1.18 -25.71 -3.18
CA ASP A 201 0.51 -26.37 -4.31
C ASP A 201 -0.30 -25.35 -5.14
N GLU A 202 0.09 -25.18 -6.40
CA GLU A 202 -0.56 -24.27 -7.34
C GLU A 202 -2.04 -24.59 -7.53
N VAL A 203 -2.41 -25.89 -7.56
CA VAL A 203 -3.80 -26.31 -7.75
C VAL A 203 -4.70 -25.82 -6.63
N VAL A 204 -4.21 -25.81 -5.39
CA VAL A 204 -4.96 -25.30 -4.24
C VAL A 204 -5.19 -23.80 -4.39
N ARG A 205 -4.16 -23.03 -4.79
CA ARG A 205 -4.29 -21.57 -4.99
C ARG A 205 -5.23 -21.24 -6.15
N GLN A 206 -5.17 -22.00 -7.25
CA GLN A 206 -6.10 -21.84 -8.39
C GLN A 206 -7.53 -22.13 -7.97
N ALA A 207 -7.76 -23.22 -7.22
CA ALA A 207 -9.09 -23.58 -6.72
C ALA A 207 -9.65 -22.50 -5.77
N ILE A 208 -8.82 -21.92 -4.88
CA ILE A 208 -9.21 -20.80 -4.03
C ILE A 208 -9.63 -19.59 -4.88
N THR A 209 -8.82 -19.24 -5.88
CA THR A 209 -9.09 -18.08 -6.75
C THR A 209 -10.41 -18.24 -7.52
N LEU A 210 -10.69 -19.45 -8.03
CA LEU A 210 -11.95 -19.78 -8.74
C LEU A 210 -13.17 -19.84 -7.82
N ALA A 211 -13.00 -20.18 -6.54
CA ALA A 211 -14.09 -20.31 -5.59
C ALA A 211 -14.59 -18.98 -5.02
N LEU A 212 -13.93 -17.86 -5.30
CA LEU A 212 -14.28 -16.55 -4.77
C LEU A 212 -15.02 -15.69 -5.79
N ASP A 213 -16.28 -15.40 -5.51
CA ASP A 213 -17.10 -14.48 -6.30
C ASP A 213 -16.72 -13.02 -5.92
N LYS A 214 -15.85 -12.43 -6.73
CA LYS A 214 -15.33 -11.05 -6.51
C LYS A 214 -16.41 -10.00 -6.78
N ASP A 215 -17.38 -10.26 -7.65
CA ASP A 215 -18.52 -9.37 -7.86
C ASP A 215 -19.39 -9.34 -6.60
N ALA A 216 -19.66 -10.50 -6.00
CA ALA A 216 -20.38 -10.58 -4.74
C ALA A 216 -19.61 -9.93 -3.58
N ILE A 217 -18.27 -10.04 -3.54
CA ILE A 217 -17.43 -9.34 -2.56
C ILE A 217 -17.59 -7.83 -2.73
N SER A 218 -17.45 -7.29 -3.94
CA SER A 218 -17.63 -5.86 -4.22
C SER A 218 -19.00 -5.36 -3.76
N GLU A 219 -20.07 -6.02 -4.18
CA GLU A 219 -21.43 -5.57 -3.93
C GLU A 219 -21.89 -5.81 -2.48
N SER A 220 -21.63 -7.01 -1.92
CA SER A 220 -22.23 -7.40 -0.64
C SER A 220 -21.37 -6.99 0.57
N ILE A 221 -20.04 -6.93 0.43
CA ILE A 221 -19.13 -6.56 1.53
C ILE A 221 -18.83 -5.06 1.49
N TYR A 222 -18.58 -4.52 0.29
CA TYR A 222 -18.15 -3.13 0.13
C TYR A 222 -19.25 -2.20 -0.43
N GLY A 223 -20.48 -2.70 -0.66
CA GLY A 223 -21.61 -1.89 -1.12
C GLY A 223 -21.40 -1.26 -2.49
N GLY A 224 -20.60 -1.90 -3.36
CA GLY A 224 -20.23 -1.41 -4.68
C GLY A 224 -19.23 -0.24 -4.67
N LEU A 225 -18.66 0.11 -3.53
CA LEU A 225 -17.67 1.19 -3.40
C LEU A 225 -16.29 0.80 -3.92
N TYR A 226 -15.96 -0.49 -3.85
CA TYR A 226 -14.70 -1.04 -4.31
C TYR A 226 -14.92 -1.84 -5.59
N GLU A 227 -14.10 -1.59 -6.60
CA GLU A 227 -14.14 -2.40 -7.82
C GLU A 227 -13.52 -3.77 -7.57
N LYS A 228 -14.05 -4.82 -8.24
CA LYS A 228 -13.40 -6.13 -8.20
C LYS A 228 -12.01 -6.07 -8.85
N ALA A 229 -11.06 -6.77 -8.28
CA ALA A 229 -9.71 -6.87 -8.82
C ALA A 229 -9.54 -8.15 -9.65
N ASP A 230 -9.48 -8.01 -10.96
CA ASP A 230 -9.18 -9.13 -11.87
C ASP A 230 -7.68 -9.36 -12.04
N THR A 231 -6.85 -8.33 -11.80
CA THR A 231 -5.39 -8.36 -11.85
C THR A 231 -4.78 -7.86 -10.54
N PHE A 232 -3.49 -8.14 -10.31
CA PHE A 232 -2.83 -7.74 -9.06
C PHE A 232 -2.72 -6.22 -8.92
N PHE A 233 -2.55 -5.48 -10.01
CA PHE A 233 -2.64 -4.03 -10.03
C PHE A 233 -3.68 -3.56 -11.04
N PRO A 234 -4.34 -2.41 -10.81
CA PRO A 234 -5.14 -1.75 -11.84
C PRO A 234 -4.29 -1.49 -13.09
N LYS A 235 -4.83 -1.79 -14.27
CA LYS A 235 -4.12 -1.58 -15.56
C LYS A 235 -3.76 -0.11 -15.82
N THR A 236 -4.37 0.82 -15.10
CA THR A 236 -4.10 2.26 -15.20
C THR A 236 -2.79 2.69 -14.52
N LEU A 237 -2.20 1.81 -13.71
CA LEU A 237 -0.91 2.10 -13.07
C LEU A 237 0.26 1.94 -14.06
N PRO A 238 1.38 2.64 -13.84
CA PRO A 238 2.55 2.55 -14.69
C PRO A 238 3.02 1.10 -14.88
N TYR A 239 3.30 0.71 -16.11
CA TYR A 239 3.76 -0.62 -16.53
C TYR A 239 2.79 -1.78 -16.26
N CYS A 240 1.58 -1.52 -15.74
CA CYS A 240 0.62 -2.57 -15.34
C CYS A 240 -0.42 -2.92 -16.41
N ASP A 241 -0.43 -2.22 -17.58
CA ASP A 241 -1.28 -2.61 -18.70
C ASP A 241 -0.69 -3.83 -19.42
N VAL A 242 -0.81 -4.98 -18.77
CA VAL A 242 -0.30 -6.28 -19.20
C VAL A 242 -1.48 -7.23 -19.32
N GLU A 243 -1.52 -8.00 -20.41
CA GLU A 243 -2.47 -9.10 -20.54
C GLU A 243 -2.08 -10.23 -19.59
N GLN A 244 -3.01 -10.60 -18.69
CA GLN A 244 -2.81 -11.59 -17.65
C GLN A 244 -3.95 -12.60 -17.69
N THR A 245 -3.70 -13.81 -17.18
CA THR A 245 -4.75 -14.79 -16.94
C THR A 245 -5.72 -14.26 -15.90
N VAL A 246 -7.02 -14.23 -16.24
CA VAL A 246 -8.10 -13.84 -15.34
C VAL A 246 -8.93 -15.06 -14.98
N TYR A 247 -9.06 -15.33 -13.69
CA TYR A 247 -9.88 -16.42 -13.16
C TYR A 247 -11.26 -15.88 -12.78
N SER A 248 -12.27 -16.25 -13.56
CA SER A 248 -13.67 -15.96 -13.22
C SER A 248 -14.19 -16.95 -12.18
N TYR A 249 -15.14 -16.51 -11.35
CA TYR A 249 -15.79 -17.37 -10.37
C TYR A 249 -16.37 -18.63 -11.03
N ASP A 250 -15.92 -19.79 -10.59
CA ASP A 250 -16.37 -21.11 -11.06
C ASP A 250 -16.10 -22.17 -9.97
N ILE A 251 -17.05 -22.32 -9.07
CA ILE A 251 -16.94 -23.25 -7.94
C ILE A 251 -16.91 -24.72 -8.39
N ASP A 252 -17.56 -25.05 -9.51
CA ASP A 252 -17.57 -26.41 -10.05
C ASP A 252 -16.19 -26.76 -10.60
N ARG A 253 -15.55 -25.82 -11.29
CA ARG A 253 -14.18 -25.99 -11.78
C ARG A 253 -13.19 -26.06 -10.63
N ALA A 254 -13.37 -25.28 -9.57
CA ALA A 254 -12.53 -25.34 -8.36
C ALA A 254 -12.59 -26.74 -7.73
N ASN A 255 -13.79 -27.30 -7.55
CA ASN A 255 -13.99 -28.67 -7.05
C ASN A 255 -13.33 -29.71 -7.97
N GLN A 256 -13.55 -29.59 -9.28
CA GLN A 256 -12.95 -30.51 -10.26
C GLN A 256 -11.42 -30.50 -10.22
N LEU A 257 -10.79 -29.33 -10.08
CA LEU A 257 -9.33 -29.20 -9.98
C LEU A 257 -8.79 -29.95 -8.75
N LEU A 258 -9.45 -29.78 -7.60
CA LEU A 258 -9.05 -30.47 -6.38
C LEU A 258 -9.24 -31.99 -6.50
N ASP A 259 -10.36 -32.46 -7.12
CA ASP A 259 -10.60 -33.89 -7.39
C ASP A 259 -9.51 -34.48 -8.30
N GLU A 260 -9.20 -33.78 -9.44
CA GLU A 260 -8.18 -34.19 -10.40
C GLU A 260 -6.79 -34.27 -9.76
N ALA A 261 -6.50 -33.39 -8.78
CA ALA A 261 -5.23 -33.36 -8.03
C ALA A 261 -5.18 -34.38 -6.87
N GLY A 262 -6.29 -35.10 -6.60
CA GLY A 262 -6.36 -36.12 -5.57
C GLY A 262 -6.67 -35.58 -4.16
N TYR A 263 -7.18 -34.38 -4.04
CA TYR A 263 -7.71 -33.83 -2.78
C TYR A 263 -9.17 -34.32 -2.63
N ILE A 264 -9.41 -35.26 -1.73
CA ILE A 264 -10.72 -35.92 -1.57
C ILE A 264 -11.06 -35.96 -0.08
N ASP A 265 -12.30 -35.72 0.28
CA ASP A 265 -12.82 -35.97 1.63
C ASP A 265 -13.01 -37.48 1.81
N THR A 266 -12.09 -38.14 2.48
CA THR A 266 -12.11 -39.60 2.64
C THR A 266 -12.79 -40.06 3.92
N ASP A 267 -12.86 -39.19 4.95
CA ASP A 267 -13.49 -39.50 6.23
C ASP A 267 -14.92 -38.95 6.38
N GLY A 268 -15.34 -38.10 5.44
CA GLY A 268 -16.73 -37.59 5.36
C GLY A 268 -16.99 -36.42 6.31
N ASP A 269 -15.98 -35.70 6.74
CA ASP A 269 -16.12 -34.53 7.63
C ASP A 269 -16.32 -33.20 6.88
N GLY A 270 -16.26 -33.24 5.56
CA GLY A 270 -16.44 -32.08 4.68
C GLY A 270 -15.14 -31.35 4.33
N ILE A 271 -14.00 -31.80 4.84
CA ILE A 271 -12.68 -31.23 4.58
C ILE A 271 -11.91 -32.20 3.67
N ARG A 272 -11.36 -31.67 2.58
CA ARG A 272 -10.55 -32.47 1.66
C ARG A 272 -9.18 -32.73 2.23
N GLU A 273 -8.62 -33.92 1.96
CA GLU A 273 -7.26 -34.26 2.31
C GLU A 273 -6.53 -34.94 1.15
N LYS A 274 -5.20 -34.90 1.21
CA LYS A 274 -4.28 -35.60 0.31
C LYS A 274 -3.09 -36.10 1.12
N ASP A 275 -2.74 -37.36 0.92
CA ASP A 275 -1.62 -38.02 1.65
C ASP A 275 -1.76 -37.93 3.19
N GLY A 276 -3.01 -37.84 3.69
CA GLY A 276 -3.33 -37.72 5.11
C GLY A 276 -3.26 -36.30 5.69
N GLU A 277 -2.98 -35.29 4.87
CA GLU A 277 -2.99 -33.89 5.28
C GLU A 277 -4.29 -33.22 4.81
N LYS A 278 -5.04 -32.67 5.77
CA LYS A 278 -6.28 -31.93 5.50
C LYS A 278 -6.00 -30.54 4.94
N LEU A 279 -6.88 -30.09 4.06
CA LEU A 279 -6.90 -28.70 3.61
C LEU A 279 -7.49 -27.81 4.71
N SER A 280 -6.74 -27.65 5.80
CA SER A 280 -7.11 -26.85 6.97
C SER A 280 -5.97 -25.90 7.33
N SER A 281 -6.28 -24.62 7.55
CA SER A 281 -5.29 -23.59 7.80
C SER A 281 -5.83 -22.45 8.66
N PRO A 282 -4.98 -21.79 9.48
CA PRO A 282 -5.33 -20.51 10.05
C PRO A 282 -5.42 -19.43 8.95
N PHE A 283 -6.34 -18.48 9.15
CA PHE A 283 -6.52 -17.30 8.32
C PHE A 283 -6.26 -16.05 9.17
N GLN A 284 -5.05 -15.53 9.08
CA GLN A 284 -4.67 -14.33 9.83
C GLN A 284 -5.10 -13.06 9.11
N TYR A 285 -5.54 -12.07 9.90
CA TYR A 285 -5.85 -10.75 9.37
C TYR A 285 -5.75 -9.67 10.45
N GLN A 286 -5.58 -8.42 10.02
CA GLN A 286 -5.51 -7.29 10.92
C GLN A 286 -6.88 -6.99 11.51
N ALA A 287 -6.95 -6.87 12.84
CA ALA A 287 -8.16 -6.48 13.55
C ALA A 287 -8.49 -4.99 13.37
N GLY A 288 -9.78 -4.64 13.52
CA GLY A 288 -10.25 -3.26 13.58
C GLY A 288 -11.00 -2.77 12.34
N SER A 289 -11.30 -3.65 11.39
CA SER A 289 -12.12 -3.35 10.20
C SER A 289 -13.32 -4.30 10.13
N ALA A 290 -14.53 -3.78 10.32
CA ALA A 290 -15.75 -4.57 10.20
C ALA A 290 -15.92 -5.17 8.79
N SER A 291 -15.51 -4.44 7.76
CA SER A 291 -15.54 -4.96 6.37
C SER A 291 -14.56 -6.12 6.19
N ASP A 292 -13.37 -6.06 6.79
CA ASP A 292 -12.41 -7.16 6.72
C ASP A 292 -12.91 -8.38 7.53
N ASP A 293 -13.56 -8.17 8.70
CA ASP A 293 -14.21 -9.23 9.46
C ASP A 293 -15.30 -9.94 8.63
N ASN A 294 -16.17 -9.18 7.95
CA ASN A 294 -17.21 -9.71 7.08
C ASN A 294 -16.62 -10.44 5.86
N LEU A 295 -15.56 -9.89 5.27
CA LEU A 295 -14.86 -10.51 4.14
C LEU A 295 -14.25 -11.85 4.54
N VAL A 296 -13.62 -11.94 5.69
CA VAL A 296 -13.03 -13.20 6.20
C VAL A 296 -14.10 -14.26 6.40
N VAL A 297 -15.25 -13.92 7.00
CA VAL A 297 -16.38 -14.84 7.16
C VAL A 297 -16.88 -15.31 5.80
N TYR A 298 -17.04 -14.41 4.83
CA TYR A 298 -17.45 -14.76 3.47
C TYR A 298 -16.45 -15.71 2.80
N ILE A 299 -15.16 -15.43 2.87
CA ILE A 299 -14.11 -16.28 2.28
C ILE A 299 -14.12 -17.67 2.91
N CYS A 300 -14.24 -17.77 4.23
CA CYS A 300 -14.33 -19.07 4.94
C CYS A 300 -15.54 -19.87 4.47
N ASP A 301 -16.71 -19.23 4.30
CA ASP A 301 -17.93 -19.90 3.78
C ASP A 301 -17.74 -20.40 2.34
N GLN A 302 -17.17 -19.57 1.46
CA GLN A 302 -16.94 -19.96 0.06
C GLN A 302 -15.94 -21.11 -0.07
N LEU A 303 -14.86 -21.07 0.67
CA LEU A 303 -13.81 -22.11 0.63
C LEU A 303 -14.26 -23.40 1.31
N GLY A 304 -15.13 -23.32 2.32
CA GLY A 304 -15.79 -24.48 2.90
C GLY A 304 -16.61 -25.29 1.87
N LYS A 305 -17.19 -24.64 0.84
CA LYS A 305 -17.94 -25.30 -0.24
C LYS A 305 -17.08 -26.15 -1.17
N ILE A 306 -15.76 -25.91 -1.15
CA ILE A 306 -14.79 -26.70 -1.92
C ILE A 306 -13.91 -27.59 -1.00
N GLY A 307 -14.33 -27.77 0.27
CA GLY A 307 -13.65 -28.66 1.22
C GLY A 307 -12.35 -28.08 1.81
N ILE A 308 -12.21 -26.78 1.85
CA ILE A 308 -11.10 -26.06 2.50
C ILE A 308 -11.60 -25.43 3.80
N GLU A 309 -11.02 -25.84 4.93
CA GLU A 309 -11.32 -25.26 6.24
C GLU A 309 -10.35 -24.14 6.58
N LEU A 310 -10.89 -22.97 6.90
CA LEU A 310 -10.10 -21.85 7.39
C LEU A 310 -10.54 -21.46 8.79
N THR A 311 -9.57 -21.23 9.69
CA THR A 311 -9.81 -20.74 11.04
C THR A 311 -9.42 -19.26 11.16
N PRO A 312 -10.39 -18.32 11.23
CA PRO A 312 -10.10 -16.90 11.36
C PRO A 312 -9.31 -16.57 12.62
N GLN A 313 -8.27 -15.74 12.47
CA GLN A 313 -7.43 -15.25 13.57
C GLN A 313 -7.13 -13.77 13.35
N SER A 314 -7.86 -12.89 14.03
CA SER A 314 -7.58 -11.47 14.00
C SER A 314 -6.55 -11.10 15.05
N ALA A 315 -5.64 -10.18 14.73
CA ALA A 315 -4.64 -9.64 15.66
C ALA A 315 -4.43 -8.14 15.43
N GLN A 316 -3.92 -7.43 16.45
CA GLN A 316 -3.53 -6.03 16.29
C GLN A 316 -2.37 -5.94 15.28
N MET A 317 -2.26 -4.80 14.60
CA MET A 317 -1.34 -4.60 13.47
C MET A 317 0.07 -5.15 13.70
N MET A 318 0.69 -4.83 14.85
CA MET A 318 2.07 -5.27 15.14
C MET A 318 2.18 -6.77 15.36
N ASP A 319 1.20 -7.38 16.05
CA ASP A 319 1.19 -8.83 16.30
C ASP A 319 0.89 -9.60 15.01
N TRP A 320 -0.09 -9.12 14.24
CA TRP A 320 -0.41 -9.68 12.92
C TRP A 320 0.80 -9.61 11.96
N TYR A 321 1.48 -8.47 11.90
CA TYR A 321 2.67 -8.30 11.07
C TYR A 321 3.83 -9.20 11.52
N ALA A 322 4.01 -9.37 12.84
CA ALA A 322 5.00 -10.27 13.39
C ALA A 322 4.75 -11.74 12.98
N MET A 323 3.48 -12.20 13.01
CA MET A 323 3.12 -13.56 12.55
C MET A 323 3.49 -13.76 11.08
N ILE A 324 3.23 -12.77 10.22
CA ILE A 324 3.55 -12.84 8.80
C ILE A 324 5.06 -12.88 8.58
N THR A 325 5.83 -12.03 9.26
CA THR A 325 7.29 -11.97 9.11
C THR A 325 8.00 -13.20 9.64
N THR A 326 7.45 -13.87 10.64
CA THR A 326 8.01 -15.14 11.16
C THR A 326 7.54 -16.38 10.38
N GLY A 327 6.63 -16.21 9.40
CA GLY A 327 6.06 -17.34 8.65
C GLY A 327 5.00 -18.14 9.42
N GLU A 328 4.51 -17.60 10.55
CA GLU A 328 3.48 -18.24 11.39
C GLU A 328 2.08 -17.92 10.88
N TYR A 329 1.85 -18.11 9.59
CA TYR A 329 0.55 -17.90 8.96
C TYR A 329 0.32 -18.94 7.85
N GLY A 330 -0.95 -19.17 7.52
CA GLY A 330 -1.34 -19.95 6.35
C GLY A 330 -1.64 -19.03 5.17
N LEU A 331 -2.75 -18.29 5.27
CA LEU A 331 -3.08 -17.21 4.37
C LEU A 331 -3.49 -15.96 5.17
N THR A 332 -3.44 -14.81 4.54
CA THR A 332 -3.75 -13.53 5.18
C THR A 332 -4.43 -12.56 4.20
N LEU A 333 -5.26 -11.65 4.73
CA LEU A 333 -5.65 -10.46 3.98
C LEU A 333 -4.53 -9.44 4.01
N PHE A 334 -4.21 -8.91 2.84
CA PHE A 334 -3.20 -7.87 2.70
C PHE A 334 -3.64 -6.80 1.70
N LYS A 335 -2.98 -5.65 1.75
CA LYS A 335 -3.24 -4.55 0.81
C LYS A 335 -1.91 -4.01 0.31
N THR A 336 -1.80 -3.75 -0.99
CA THR A 336 -0.59 -3.12 -1.55
C THR A 336 -0.38 -1.74 -0.96
N GLN A 337 0.87 -1.31 -0.91
CA GLN A 337 1.26 0.01 -0.43
C GLN A 337 0.88 1.10 -1.46
N GLY A 338 -0.40 1.48 -1.50
CA GLY A 338 -0.94 2.37 -2.54
C GLY A 338 -0.74 3.87 -2.31
N GLY A 339 0.09 4.29 -1.35
CA GLY A 339 0.29 5.70 -1.04
C GLY A 339 1.01 6.52 -2.12
N PHE A 340 1.50 5.89 -3.19
CA PHE A 340 2.50 6.46 -4.08
C PHE A 340 2.15 6.41 -5.56
N TYR A 341 0.95 6.00 -5.92
CA TYR A 341 0.51 5.90 -7.31
C TYR A 341 1.45 5.08 -8.21
N ASP A 342 2.25 4.20 -7.61
CA ASP A 342 3.31 3.48 -8.28
C ASP A 342 3.41 2.04 -7.76
N PRO A 343 3.33 1.05 -8.64
CA PRO A 343 3.51 -0.36 -8.28
C PRO A 343 4.95 -0.70 -7.88
N GLY A 344 5.92 0.17 -8.21
CA GLY A 344 7.35 -0.06 -8.02
C GLY A 344 7.74 -0.36 -6.58
N ASN A 345 7.09 0.27 -5.60
CA ASN A 345 7.36 -0.03 -4.19
C ASN A 345 6.96 -1.48 -3.83
N THR A 346 5.78 -1.95 -4.28
CA THR A 346 5.38 -3.34 -4.05
C THR A 346 6.25 -4.32 -4.83
N ILE A 347 6.56 -4.03 -6.10
CA ILE A 347 7.40 -4.87 -6.95
C ILE A 347 8.84 -4.94 -6.41
N GLY A 348 9.39 -3.84 -5.91
CA GLY A 348 10.72 -3.82 -5.29
C GLY A 348 10.84 -4.72 -4.06
N ASN A 349 9.74 -4.94 -3.32
CA ASN A 349 9.71 -5.87 -2.19
C ASN A 349 9.76 -7.36 -2.60
N ILE A 350 9.75 -7.68 -3.89
CA ILE A 350 10.06 -9.03 -4.38
C ILE A 350 11.55 -9.36 -4.16
N ASP A 351 12.44 -8.36 -4.11
CA ASP A 351 13.83 -8.56 -3.69
C ASP A 351 13.89 -8.94 -2.20
N PRO A 352 14.32 -10.18 -1.85
CA PRO A 352 14.37 -10.62 -0.46
C PRO A 352 15.30 -9.79 0.43
N SER A 353 16.27 -9.08 -0.15
CA SER A 353 17.21 -8.23 0.59
C SER A 353 16.57 -6.91 1.06
N MET A 354 15.50 -6.49 0.39
CA MET A 354 14.75 -5.26 0.66
C MET A 354 13.36 -5.51 1.24
N ALA A 355 13.00 -6.78 1.43
CA ALA A 355 11.64 -7.22 1.71
C ALA A 355 11.08 -6.65 3.02
N MET A 356 10.31 -5.58 2.91
CA MET A 356 9.41 -5.10 3.96
C MET A 356 8.00 -5.74 3.84
N ASP A 357 7.75 -6.49 2.76
CA ASP A 357 6.54 -7.26 2.53
C ASP A 357 6.90 -8.75 2.39
N PRO A 358 6.75 -9.53 3.47
CA PRO A 358 7.14 -10.94 3.48
C PRO A 358 6.24 -11.83 2.61
N ILE A 359 5.09 -11.33 2.15
CA ILE A 359 4.20 -12.05 1.24
C ILE A 359 4.73 -11.92 -0.19
N ILE A 360 4.97 -10.69 -0.63
CA ILE A 360 5.42 -10.41 -1.99
C ILE A 360 6.86 -10.90 -2.22
N SER A 361 7.71 -10.89 -1.20
CA SER A 361 9.09 -11.40 -1.32
C SER A 361 9.18 -12.87 -1.74
N GLN A 362 8.18 -13.69 -1.41
CA GLN A 362 8.12 -15.10 -1.80
C GLN A 362 7.96 -15.28 -3.33
N VAL A 363 7.44 -14.28 -4.03
CA VAL A 363 7.24 -14.30 -5.49
C VAL A 363 8.56 -14.52 -6.23
N ALA A 364 9.68 -14.02 -5.69
CA ALA A 364 11.02 -14.19 -6.28
C ALA A 364 11.34 -15.65 -6.63
N ALA A 365 10.92 -16.60 -5.80
CA ALA A 365 11.20 -18.03 -6.02
C ALA A 365 10.48 -18.61 -7.26
N TYR A 366 9.47 -17.93 -7.76
CA TYR A 366 8.65 -18.37 -8.89
C TYR A 366 8.97 -17.62 -10.19
N LEU A 367 9.75 -16.54 -10.12
CA LEU A 367 10.12 -15.76 -11.30
C LEU A 367 11.23 -16.46 -12.12
N PRO A 368 11.19 -16.37 -13.44
CA PRO A 368 12.31 -16.71 -14.30
C PRO A 368 13.54 -15.87 -13.94
N GLY A 369 14.61 -16.50 -13.45
CA GLY A 369 15.80 -15.78 -12.97
C GLY A 369 15.73 -15.34 -11.49
N GLY A 370 14.62 -15.56 -10.80
CA GLY A 370 14.50 -15.27 -9.37
C GLY A 370 14.66 -13.79 -9.04
N ALA A 371 15.38 -13.51 -7.96
CA ALA A 371 15.65 -12.15 -7.50
C ALA A 371 16.54 -11.33 -8.47
N ASP A 372 17.31 -11.98 -9.34
CA ASP A 372 18.17 -11.28 -10.32
C ASP A 372 17.32 -10.44 -11.30
N LEU A 373 16.11 -10.89 -11.63
CA LEU A 373 15.18 -10.14 -12.47
C LEU A 373 14.76 -8.81 -11.81
N ILE A 374 14.58 -8.81 -10.51
CA ILE A 374 14.24 -7.58 -9.75
C ILE A 374 15.46 -6.66 -9.65
N THR A 375 16.64 -7.23 -9.42
CA THR A 375 17.91 -6.47 -9.45
C THR A 375 18.12 -5.79 -10.79
N GLU A 376 17.81 -6.49 -11.90
CA GLU A 376 17.85 -5.91 -13.25
C GLU A 376 16.84 -4.78 -13.40
N LEU A 377 15.57 -4.98 -12.99
CA LEU A 377 14.53 -3.95 -13.03
C LEU A 377 14.98 -2.68 -12.29
N GLU A 378 15.53 -2.85 -11.10
CA GLU A 378 15.92 -1.74 -10.24
C GLU A 378 17.18 -1.02 -10.69
N SER A 379 17.93 -1.58 -11.62
CA SER A 379 19.18 -1.00 -12.15
C SER A 379 19.11 -0.60 -13.62
N THR A 380 17.97 -0.78 -14.29
CA THR A 380 17.77 -0.35 -15.68
C THR A 380 17.01 0.98 -15.77
N THR A 381 17.22 1.71 -16.87
CA THR A 381 16.43 2.88 -17.27
C THR A 381 15.85 2.70 -18.68
N ASP A 382 15.96 1.49 -19.24
CA ASP A 382 15.37 1.13 -20.52
C ASP A 382 13.88 0.84 -20.37
N GLU A 383 13.04 1.73 -20.86
CA GLU A 383 11.57 1.68 -20.73
C GLU A 383 10.97 0.41 -21.34
N GLU A 384 11.51 -0.09 -22.47
CA GLU A 384 11.04 -1.33 -23.10
C GLU A 384 11.35 -2.52 -22.20
N ARG A 385 12.55 -2.55 -21.64
CA ARG A 385 12.96 -3.61 -20.72
C ARG A 385 12.20 -3.59 -19.40
N ILE A 386 11.92 -2.40 -18.84
CA ILE A 386 11.08 -2.23 -17.65
C ILE A 386 9.70 -2.83 -17.91
N GLN A 387 9.06 -2.45 -19.02
CA GLN A 387 7.74 -2.97 -19.41
C GLN A 387 7.75 -4.50 -19.58
N GLU A 388 8.81 -5.07 -20.20
CA GLU A 388 8.96 -6.51 -20.35
C GLU A 388 9.07 -7.21 -19.00
N ILE A 389 9.87 -6.68 -18.07
CA ILE A 389 10.05 -7.27 -16.74
C ILE A 389 8.74 -7.23 -15.95
N TYR A 390 8.01 -6.10 -15.97
CA TYR A 390 6.67 -6.02 -15.37
C TYR A 390 5.74 -7.08 -15.99
N GLY A 391 5.78 -7.26 -17.31
CA GLY A 391 5.04 -8.30 -18.00
C GLY A 391 5.34 -9.70 -17.44
N ILE A 392 6.61 -10.04 -17.27
CA ILE A 392 7.04 -11.34 -16.72
C ILE A 392 6.52 -11.51 -15.28
N ILE A 393 6.70 -10.50 -14.43
CA ILE A 393 6.30 -10.57 -13.02
C ILE A 393 4.79 -10.77 -12.91
N LEU A 394 4.01 -9.87 -13.52
CA LEU A 394 2.55 -9.86 -13.38
C LEU A 394 1.90 -11.10 -14.01
N THR A 395 2.41 -11.56 -15.15
CA THR A 395 1.92 -12.80 -15.78
C THR A 395 2.24 -14.02 -14.91
N THR A 396 3.46 -14.11 -14.37
CA THR A 396 3.84 -15.22 -13.48
C THR A 396 2.97 -15.24 -12.21
N MET A 397 2.73 -14.07 -11.60
CA MET A 397 1.86 -13.96 -10.42
C MET A 397 0.44 -14.42 -10.73
N ALA A 398 -0.11 -14.02 -11.87
CA ALA A 398 -1.46 -14.38 -12.29
C ALA A 398 -1.56 -15.88 -12.63
N ASP A 399 -0.71 -16.37 -13.52
CA ASP A 399 -0.76 -17.76 -14.02
C ASP A 399 -0.63 -18.79 -12.90
N GLN A 400 0.22 -18.52 -11.91
CA GLN A 400 0.47 -19.41 -10.79
C GLN A 400 -0.35 -19.07 -9.54
N CYS A 401 -1.26 -18.11 -9.62
CA CYS A 401 -2.07 -17.64 -8.48
C CYS A 401 -1.23 -17.41 -7.22
N LEU A 402 -0.09 -16.70 -7.34
CA LEU A 402 0.81 -16.45 -6.21
C LEU A 402 0.19 -15.54 -5.15
N THR A 403 -0.80 -14.77 -5.54
CA THR A 403 -1.74 -14.01 -4.71
C THR A 403 -3.14 -14.12 -5.33
N THR A 404 -4.19 -13.88 -4.54
CA THR A 404 -5.53 -13.73 -5.10
C THR A 404 -6.02 -12.31 -4.92
N PRO A 405 -5.96 -11.46 -5.96
CA PRO A 405 -6.56 -10.13 -5.94
C PRO A 405 -8.07 -10.23 -5.70
N LEU A 406 -8.61 -9.37 -4.85
CA LEU A 406 -10.04 -9.37 -4.51
C LEU A 406 -10.73 -8.10 -4.98
N VAL A 407 -10.22 -6.94 -4.54
CA VAL A 407 -10.83 -5.63 -4.80
C VAL A 407 -9.77 -4.55 -4.98
N TYR A 408 -10.16 -3.48 -5.66
CA TYR A 408 -9.44 -2.21 -5.70
C TYR A 408 -10.19 -1.22 -4.78
N PRO A 409 -9.65 -0.96 -3.58
CA PRO A 409 -10.27 -0.07 -2.59
C PRO A 409 -10.34 1.39 -3.03
#